data_fbf8d9509827b0821aed6748903988bf
#
_entry.id   fbf8d9509827b0821aed6748903988bf
#
_cell.length_a   1.000
_cell.length_b   1.000
_cell.length_c   1.000
_cell.angle_alpha   90.00
_cell.angle_beta   90.00
_cell.angle_gamma   90.00
#
_symmetry.space_group_name_H-M   'P 1'
#
loop_
_entity.id
_entity.type
_entity.pdbx_description
1 polymer ?
#
loop_
_entity_poly.entity_id
_entity_poly.type
_entity_poly.pdbx_seq_one_letter_code
_entity_poly.pdbx_strand_id
1 'polypeptide(L)'
;MRKISNEGRYEATVIFAEVRQSENTGKFFVSLGFKTDDSECIYTRLYLTNKAIEHSVKKLRDAFDFDGDFGNIESCVLDKRCRIVVTERESENCKTFLDVKYINRIGSNSSVEPSEISRLSDEARRVISSENSPF
;
A
#
# COMPACT_ATOMS: atom_id res chain seq x y z
N MET A 1 -3.35 -5.60 21.83
CA MET A 1 -3.77 -5.49 20.42
C MET A 1 -3.57 -6.82 19.73
N ARG A 2 -4.57 -7.32 19.04
CA ARG A 2 -4.51 -8.63 18.37
C ARG A 2 -3.79 -8.50 17.03
N LYS A 3 -3.09 -9.56 16.62
CA LYS A 3 -2.55 -9.64 15.27
C LYS A 3 -3.66 -9.99 14.28
N ILE A 4 -3.56 -9.45 13.07
CA ILE A 4 -4.46 -9.86 11.99
C ILE A 4 -4.29 -11.36 11.76
N SER A 5 -5.41 -12.08 11.70
CA SER A 5 -5.41 -13.54 11.58
C SER A 5 -5.98 -14.05 10.24
N ASN A 6 -6.49 -13.18 9.40
CA ASN A 6 -7.11 -13.56 8.12
C ASN A 6 -6.59 -12.70 6.99
N GLU A 7 -6.50 -13.30 5.79
CA GLU A 7 -6.27 -12.55 4.58
C GLU A 7 -7.45 -11.58 4.33
N GLY A 8 -7.18 -10.48 3.65
CA GLY A 8 -8.22 -9.54 3.28
C GLY A 8 -7.69 -8.14 3.05
N ARG A 9 -8.64 -7.23 2.85
CA ARG A 9 -8.39 -5.80 2.70
C ARG A 9 -8.82 -5.10 3.97
N TYR A 10 -7.94 -4.24 4.50
CA TYR A 10 -8.19 -3.56 5.75
C TYR A 10 -7.87 -2.08 5.60
N GLU A 11 -8.72 -1.24 6.17
CA GLU A 11 -8.36 0.16 6.38
C GLU A 11 -7.57 0.24 7.67
N ALA A 12 -6.45 0.94 7.64
CA ALA A 12 -5.50 0.94 8.74
C ALA A 12 -4.81 2.29 8.89
N THR A 13 -4.22 2.47 10.06
CA THR A 13 -3.39 3.63 10.39
C THR A 13 -1.97 3.14 10.65
N VAL A 14 -0.98 3.86 10.16
CA VAL A 14 0.42 3.55 10.45
C VAL A 14 0.73 3.94 11.89
N ILE A 15 1.14 2.96 12.68
CA ILE A 15 1.46 3.16 14.10
C ILE A 15 2.95 3.05 14.39
N PHE A 16 3.74 2.61 13.42
CA PHE A 16 5.18 2.42 13.59
C PHE A 16 5.88 2.54 12.23
N ALA A 17 6.99 3.24 12.19
CA ALA A 17 7.83 3.34 11.00
C ALA A 17 9.28 3.60 11.43
N GLU A 18 10.18 2.70 11.05
CA GLU A 18 11.58 2.81 11.40
C GLU A 18 12.46 2.11 10.37
N VAL A 19 13.57 2.72 10.00
CA VAL A 19 14.61 2.06 9.19
C VAL A 19 15.45 1.20 10.12
N ARG A 20 15.60 -0.06 9.79
CA ARG A 20 16.34 -1.05 10.57
C ARG A 20 17.31 -1.84 9.70
N GLN A 21 18.23 -2.50 10.36
CA GLN A 21 19.17 -3.42 9.71
C GLN A 21 19.01 -4.80 10.35
N SER A 22 18.87 -5.82 9.51
CA SER A 22 18.80 -7.21 10.01
C SER A 22 20.15 -7.66 10.55
N GLU A 23 20.18 -8.14 11.78
CA GLU A 23 21.39 -8.66 12.41
C GLU A 23 21.95 -9.89 11.68
N ASN A 24 21.05 -10.73 11.16
CA ASN A 24 21.45 -11.99 10.52
C ASN A 24 21.96 -11.81 9.10
N THR A 25 21.42 -10.87 8.35
CA THR A 25 21.71 -10.70 6.91
C THR A 25 22.40 -9.40 6.59
N GLY A 26 22.42 -8.43 7.50
CA GLY A 26 22.93 -7.10 7.26
C GLY A 26 22.09 -6.24 6.32
N LYS A 27 20.95 -6.75 5.87
CA LYS A 27 20.06 -6.03 4.94
C LYS A 27 19.30 -4.92 5.66
N PHE A 28 19.19 -3.77 5.02
CA PHE A 28 18.36 -2.67 5.52
C PHE A 28 16.92 -2.84 5.07
N PHE A 29 16.00 -2.43 5.91
CA PHE A 29 14.58 -2.43 5.60
C PHE A 29 13.85 -1.34 6.40
N VAL A 30 12.68 -0.93 5.90
CA VAL A 30 11.75 -0.11 6.65
C VAL A 30 10.75 -1.04 7.32
N SER A 31 10.67 -0.97 8.64
CA SER A 31 9.64 -1.69 9.39
C SER A 31 8.42 -0.79 9.52
N LEU A 32 7.27 -1.24 9.03
CA LEU A 32 6.00 -0.53 9.14
C LEU A 32 5.02 -1.35 9.97
N GLY A 33 4.37 -0.69 10.91
CA GLY A 33 3.31 -1.27 11.71
C GLY A 33 1.98 -0.61 11.38
N PHE A 34 0.94 -1.42 11.22
CA PHE A 34 -0.41 -0.96 10.90
C PHE A 34 -1.38 -1.40 11.96
N LYS A 35 -2.34 -0.54 12.27
CA LYS A 35 -3.47 -0.85 13.14
C LYS A 35 -4.76 -0.69 12.35
N THR A 36 -5.57 -1.74 12.30
CA THR A 36 -6.87 -1.69 11.64
C THR A 36 -7.91 -0.96 12.49
N ASP A 37 -9.03 -0.62 11.88
CA ASP A 37 -10.16 0.01 12.60
C ASP A 37 -10.76 -0.93 13.65
N ASP A 38 -10.56 -2.24 13.52
CA ASP A 38 -10.99 -3.25 14.50
C ASP A 38 -9.94 -3.52 15.59
N SER A 39 -8.93 -2.67 15.70
CA SER A 39 -7.83 -2.79 16.67
C SER A 39 -6.98 -4.05 16.51
N GLU A 40 -6.85 -4.53 15.29
CA GLU A 40 -5.90 -5.57 14.93
C GLU A 40 -4.64 -4.93 14.36
N CYS A 41 -3.51 -5.60 14.47
CA CYS A 41 -2.24 -5.06 13.95
C CYS A 41 -1.51 -6.06 13.06
N ILE A 42 -0.65 -5.51 12.21
CA ILE A 42 0.29 -6.27 11.39
C ILE A 42 1.53 -5.42 11.14
N TYR A 43 2.67 -6.07 11.11
CA TYR A 43 3.94 -5.43 10.78
C TYR A 43 4.46 -6.03 9.48
N THR A 44 5.08 -5.19 8.66
CA THR A 44 5.71 -5.63 7.42
C THR A 44 7.08 -4.99 7.28
N ARG A 45 7.92 -5.59 6.43
CA ARG A 45 9.25 -5.08 6.11
C ARG A 45 9.31 -4.72 4.65
N LEU A 46 9.73 -3.51 4.35
CA LEU A 46 10.03 -3.07 2.99
C LEU A 46 11.55 -3.04 2.85
N TYR A 47 12.10 -4.00 2.14
CA TYR A 47 13.55 -4.14 2.02
C TYR A 47 14.15 -3.06 1.13
N LEU A 48 15.34 -2.58 1.52
CA LEU A 48 16.08 -1.53 0.84
C LEU A 48 17.34 -2.07 0.16
N THR A 49 17.29 -3.34 -0.25
CA THR A 49 18.36 -3.95 -1.03
C THR A 49 18.32 -3.45 -2.47
N ASN A 50 19.41 -3.61 -3.21
CA ASN A 50 19.52 -3.12 -4.59
C ASN A 50 18.37 -3.59 -5.50
N LYS A 51 17.82 -4.79 -5.25
CA LYS A 51 16.72 -5.34 -6.04
C LYS A 51 15.35 -4.88 -5.57
N ALA A 52 15.21 -4.59 -4.28
CA ALA A 52 13.91 -4.32 -3.67
C ALA A 52 13.64 -2.83 -3.44
N ILE A 53 14.68 -1.99 -3.43
CA ILE A 53 14.52 -0.59 -3.05
C ILE A 53 13.55 0.17 -3.93
N GLU A 54 13.53 -0.08 -5.23
CA GLU A 54 12.61 0.59 -6.15
C GLU A 54 11.17 0.29 -5.80
N HIS A 55 10.84 -0.99 -5.54
CA HIS A 55 9.50 -1.39 -5.15
C HIS A 55 9.10 -0.79 -3.81
N SER A 56 10.02 -0.79 -2.85
CA SER A 56 9.76 -0.26 -1.51
C SER A 56 9.52 1.24 -1.55
N VAL A 57 10.36 1.99 -2.26
CA VAL A 57 10.20 3.44 -2.43
C VAL A 57 8.90 3.77 -3.17
N LYS A 58 8.57 3.00 -4.20
CA LYS A 58 7.33 3.20 -4.95
C LYS A 58 6.10 3.00 -4.06
N LYS A 59 6.07 1.95 -3.24
CA LYS A 59 4.98 1.71 -2.29
C LYS A 59 4.81 2.88 -1.32
N LEU A 60 5.92 3.38 -0.76
CA LEU A 60 5.89 4.49 0.17
C LEU A 60 5.44 5.79 -0.50
N ARG A 61 5.91 6.05 -1.70
CA ARG A 61 5.53 7.24 -2.46
C ARG A 61 4.06 7.21 -2.85
N ASP A 62 3.58 6.10 -3.38
CA ASP A 62 2.21 5.98 -3.86
C ASP A 62 1.19 6.02 -2.72
N ALA A 63 1.55 5.46 -1.56
CA ALA A 63 0.65 5.42 -0.40
C ALA A 63 0.72 6.66 0.48
N PHE A 64 1.91 7.28 0.63
CA PHE A 64 2.15 8.30 1.65
C PHE A 64 2.83 9.57 1.14
N ASP A 65 3.04 9.71 -0.16
CA ASP A 65 3.77 10.85 -0.75
C ASP A 65 5.21 10.98 -0.23
N PHE A 66 5.86 9.84 -0.01
CA PHE A 66 7.23 9.81 0.48
C PHE A 66 8.18 10.53 -0.47
N ASP A 67 9.03 11.40 0.10
CA ASP A 67 9.95 12.24 -0.66
C ASP A 67 11.32 11.61 -0.93
N GLY A 68 11.54 10.39 -0.46
CA GLY A 68 12.81 9.69 -0.60
C GLY A 68 13.78 9.88 0.54
N ASP A 69 13.47 10.71 1.52
CA ASP A 69 14.33 10.95 2.69
C ASP A 69 13.96 9.99 3.82
N PHE A 70 14.73 8.92 3.98
CA PHE A 70 14.54 7.94 5.04
C PHE A 70 14.75 8.51 6.44
N GLY A 71 15.45 9.60 6.58
CA GLY A 71 15.60 10.29 7.86
C GLY A 71 14.28 10.88 8.37
N ASN A 72 13.33 11.13 7.47
CA ASN A 72 12.02 11.67 7.78
C ASN A 72 10.89 10.65 7.61
N ILE A 73 11.22 9.36 7.49
CA ILE A 73 10.19 8.35 7.19
C ILE A 73 9.09 8.32 8.26
N GLU A 74 9.45 8.39 9.51
CA GLU A 74 8.48 8.40 10.61
C GLU A 74 7.52 9.59 10.50
N SER A 75 8.06 10.79 10.32
CA SER A 75 7.25 12.00 10.15
C SER A 75 6.36 11.95 8.91
N CYS A 76 6.83 11.29 7.87
CA CYS A 76 6.10 11.19 6.60
C CYS A 76 4.92 10.24 6.70
N VAL A 77 5.04 9.12 7.39
CA VAL A 77 4.05 8.04 7.31
C VAL A 77 3.29 7.79 8.61
N LEU A 78 3.83 8.18 9.77
CA LEU A 78 3.19 7.92 11.06
C LEU A 78 1.81 8.59 11.12
N ASP A 79 0.83 7.89 11.69
CA ASP A 79 -0.56 8.32 11.82
C ASP A 79 -1.31 8.53 10.48
N LYS A 80 -0.69 8.21 9.36
CA LYS A 80 -1.36 8.24 8.06
C LYS A 80 -2.28 7.04 7.91
N ARG A 81 -3.43 7.28 7.30
CA ARG A 81 -4.37 6.21 6.97
C ARG A 81 -4.08 5.65 5.59
N CYS A 82 -4.28 4.35 5.47
CA CYS A 82 -4.08 3.65 4.20
C CYS A 82 -4.96 2.41 4.16
N ARG A 83 -5.02 1.79 3.00
CA ARG A 83 -5.66 0.49 2.81
C ARG A 83 -4.56 -0.54 2.56
N ILE A 84 -4.57 -1.60 3.35
CA ILE A 84 -3.60 -2.68 3.18
C ILE A 84 -4.29 -3.93 2.66
N VAL A 85 -3.57 -4.69 1.84
CA VAL A 85 -4.00 -6.01 1.38
C VAL A 85 -3.09 -7.03 2.04
N VAL A 86 -3.68 -7.89 2.86
CA VAL A 86 -2.97 -8.92 3.61
C VAL A 86 -3.18 -10.26 2.93
N THR A 87 -2.10 -10.95 2.64
CA THR A 87 -2.12 -12.27 2.00
C THR A 87 -1.18 -13.23 2.71
N GLU A 88 -1.41 -14.52 2.54
CA GLU A 88 -0.47 -15.52 3.01
C GLU A 88 0.79 -15.49 2.15
N ARG A 89 1.92 -15.64 2.82
CA ARG A 89 3.24 -15.74 2.20
C ARG A 89 3.98 -16.92 2.81
N GLU A 90 4.72 -17.64 1.98
CA GLU A 90 5.53 -18.74 2.42
C GLU A 90 6.96 -18.27 2.69
N SER A 91 7.50 -18.65 3.85
CA SER A 91 8.89 -18.39 4.20
C SER A 91 9.82 -19.45 3.60
N GLU A 92 11.13 -19.19 3.64
CA GLU A 92 12.15 -20.14 3.19
C GLU A 92 12.06 -21.50 3.90
N ASN A 93 11.51 -21.53 5.11
CA ASN A 93 11.32 -22.74 5.90
C ASN A 93 9.97 -23.41 5.66
N CYS A 94 9.29 -23.11 4.58
CA CYS A 94 7.97 -23.64 4.23
C CYS A 94 6.88 -23.33 5.26
N LYS A 95 7.08 -22.33 6.11
CA LYS A 95 6.06 -21.84 7.04
C LYS A 95 5.27 -20.72 6.37
N THR A 96 3.96 -20.76 6.50
CA THR A 96 3.10 -19.69 6.00
C THR A 96 2.90 -18.65 7.09
N PHE A 97 2.85 -17.39 6.68
CA PHE A 97 2.53 -16.27 7.56
C PHE A 97 1.77 -15.20 6.76
N LEU A 98 1.05 -14.36 7.46
CA LEU A 98 0.36 -13.22 6.84
C LEU A 98 1.31 -12.05 6.69
N ASP A 99 1.29 -11.43 5.53
CA ASP A 99 2.11 -10.27 5.23
C ASP A 99 1.31 -9.25 4.42
N VAL A 100 1.72 -8.01 4.49
CA VAL A 100 1.11 -6.94 3.71
C VAL A 100 1.67 -6.98 2.29
N LYS A 101 0.82 -7.31 1.34
CA LYS A 101 1.20 -7.39 -0.07
C LYS A 101 1.13 -6.02 -0.77
N TYR A 102 0.09 -5.25 -0.48
CA TYR A 102 -0.11 -3.93 -1.05
C TYR A 102 -0.47 -2.92 0.01
N ILE A 103 0.03 -1.70 -0.19
CA ILE A 103 -0.32 -0.53 0.62
C ILE A 103 -0.88 0.49 -0.35
N ASN A 104 -2.15 0.84 -0.20
CA ASN A 104 -2.86 1.75 -1.10
C ASN A 104 -3.31 2.99 -0.36
N ARG A 105 -3.32 4.11 -1.07
CA ARG A 105 -3.85 5.35 -0.54
C ARG A 105 -5.35 5.24 -0.31
N ILE A 106 -5.83 5.68 0.84
CA ILE A 106 -7.25 5.91 1.06
C ILE A 106 -7.57 7.32 0.58
N GLY A 107 -8.57 7.44 -0.19
CA GLY A 107 -8.98 8.73 -0.70
C GLY A 107 -9.29 8.52 -2.14
N SER A 108 -10.49 8.22 -2.32
CA SER A 108 -11.08 8.00 -3.61
C SER A 108 -11.21 9.26 -4.45
N ASN A 109 -10.76 10.40 -3.95
CA ASN A 109 -10.95 11.69 -4.60
C ASN A 109 -9.67 12.24 -5.23
N SER A 110 -8.78 11.35 -5.66
CA SER A 110 -7.65 11.77 -6.47
C SER A 110 -8.15 12.24 -7.83
N SER A 111 -7.58 13.32 -8.31
CA SER A 111 -7.88 13.83 -9.65
C SER A 111 -7.56 12.77 -10.69
N VAL A 112 -8.50 12.50 -11.56
CA VAL A 112 -8.32 11.58 -12.68
C VAL A 112 -7.50 12.31 -13.76
N GLU A 113 -6.57 11.58 -14.39
CA GLU A 113 -5.76 12.15 -15.46
C GLU A 113 -6.62 12.55 -16.67
N PRO A 114 -6.27 13.63 -17.39
CA PRO A 114 -7.04 14.07 -18.56
C PRO A 114 -7.27 13.01 -19.62
N SER A 115 -6.29 12.11 -19.82
CA SER A 115 -6.42 11.00 -20.78
C SER A 115 -7.53 10.03 -20.39
N GLU A 116 -7.66 9.74 -19.11
CA GLU A 116 -8.71 8.87 -18.57
C GLU A 116 -10.08 9.56 -18.67
N ILE A 117 -10.14 10.86 -18.40
CA ILE A 117 -11.37 11.63 -18.53
C ILE A 117 -11.86 11.59 -19.98
N SER A 118 -10.97 11.78 -20.95
CA SER A 118 -11.30 11.71 -22.37
C SER A 118 -11.85 10.34 -22.75
N ARG A 119 -11.22 9.28 -22.30
CA ARG A 119 -11.67 7.91 -22.54
C ARG A 119 -13.08 7.67 -21.99
N LEU A 120 -13.31 8.07 -20.73
CA LEU A 120 -14.61 7.93 -20.09
C LEU A 120 -15.69 8.76 -20.79
N SER A 121 -15.36 9.95 -21.25
CA SER A 121 -16.27 10.80 -22.00
C SER A 121 -16.68 10.18 -23.33
N ASP A 122 -15.74 9.56 -24.03
CA ASP A 122 -16.01 8.86 -25.31
C ASP A 122 -16.95 7.66 -25.08
N GLU A 123 -16.74 6.90 -24.03
CA GLU A 123 -17.63 5.81 -23.66
C GLU A 123 -19.04 6.29 -23.34
N ALA A 124 -19.13 7.37 -22.56
CA ALA A 124 -20.43 7.96 -22.18
C ALA A 124 -21.19 8.42 -23.41
N ARG A 125 -20.53 9.10 -24.35
CA ARG A 125 -21.13 9.55 -25.61
C ARG A 125 -21.62 8.39 -26.44
N ARG A 126 -20.89 7.31 -26.48
CA ARG A 126 -21.25 6.09 -27.21
C ARG A 126 -22.52 5.48 -26.64
N VAL A 127 -22.62 5.40 -25.33
CA VAL A 127 -23.82 4.88 -24.63
C VAL A 127 -25.02 5.77 -24.91
N ILE A 128 -24.87 7.09 -24.79
CA ILE A 128 -25.97 8.05 -25.07
C ILE A 128 -26.43 7.96 -26.51
N SER A 129 -25.53 7.88 -27.47
CA SER A 129 -25.85 7.73 -28.89
C SER A 129 -26.63 6.44 -29.14
N SER A 130 -26.26 5.35 -28.47
CA SER A 130 -26.94 4.07 -28.57
C SER A 130 -28.35 4.13 -27.99
N GLU A 131 -28.53 4.79 -26.87
CA GLU A 131 -29.84 4.95 -26.22
C GLU A 131 -30.78 5.85 -27.00
N ASN A 132 -30.24 6.89 -27.64
CA ASN A 132 -31.00 7.85 -28.43
C ASN A 132 -31.19 7.42 -29.88
N SER A 133 -30.67 6.28 -30.27
CA SER A 133 -30.88 5.73 -31.62
C SER A 133 -32.35 5.36 -31.80
N PRO A 134 -33.01 5.81 -32.86
CA PRO A 134 -34.39 5.45 -33.12
C PRO A 134 -34.60 3.97 -33.49
N PHE A 135 -33.53 3.25 -33.54
CA PHE A 135 -33.56 1.82 -33.88
C PHE A 135 -32.61 0.98 -33.06
#